data_2b8e738a2066e5ab480b858e7ec5ef33
#
_entry.id   2b8e738a2066e5ab480b858e7ec5ef33
#
_cell.length_a   1.000
_cell.length_b   1.000
_cell.length_c   1.000
_cell.angle_alpha   90.00
_cell.angle_beta   90.00
_cell.angle_gamma   90.00
#
_symmetry.space_group_name_H-M   'P 1'
#
loop_
_entity.id
_entity.type
_entity.pdbx_description
1 polymer ?
#
loop_
_entity_poly.entity_id
_entity_poly.type
_entity_poly.pdbx_seq_one_letter_code
_entity_poly.pdbx_strand_id
1 'polypeptide(L)'
;MIDQKAQDNFFKNHWRSNIHLFKHSGANLVKVINNLKPKFVIDAGCAINFFKGKIPNLVGYDPVFKKADIMCGHFDAPFKPECADVIIALGSVNWGDSDDVAHMLIKIKSWLKPGGRLYMRGAPGGYKSDKGLQWFLWGMKEINYFARLMDFDLEWVEIEHNTTGSDGGTLPDRFWPHRYVWCYKRKLIK
;
A
#
# COMPACT_ATOMS: atom_id res chain seq x y z
N MET A 1 5.73 0.47 -18.15
CA MET A 1 4.23 0.42 -18.07
C MET A 1 3.81 -0.94 -17.54
N ILE A 2 2.95 -0.98 -16.52
CA ILE A 2 2.49 -2.23 -15.89
C ILE A 2 1.68 -3.06 -16.90
N ASP A 3 2.03 -4.35 -17.04
CA ASP A 3 1.19 -5.30 -17.77
C ASP A 3 -0.06 -5.62 -16.91
N GLN A 4 -1.16 -4.95 -17.20
CA GLN A 4 -2.42 -5.12 -16.47
C GLN A 4 -2.95 -6.56 -16.53
N LYS A 5 -2.76 -7.26 -17.68
CA LYS A 5 -3.21 -8.66 -17.81
C LYS A 5 -2.41 -9.59 -16.92
N ALA A 6 -1.09 -9.41 -16.83
CA ALA A 6 -0.23 -10.18 -15.95
C ALA A 6 -0.58 -9.90 -14.47
N GLN A 7 -0.85 -8.65 -14.11
CA GLN A 7 -1.27 -8.25 -12.78
C GLN A 7 -2.61 -8.88 -12.38
N ASP A 8 -3.62 -8.79 -13.24
CA ASP A 8 -4.93 -9.39 -13.01
C ASP A 8 -4.84 -10.91 -12.86
N ASN A 9 -4.07 -11.57 -13.74
CA ASN A 9 -3.85 -13.01 -13.66
C ASN A 9 -3.19 -13.42 -12.35
N PHE A 10 -2.17 -12.68 -11.92
CA PHE A 10 -1.48 -12.94 -10.66
C PHE A 10 -2.43 -12.86 -9.48
N PHE A 11 -3.20 -11.78 -9.35
CA PHE A 11 -4.11 -11.60 -8.23
C PHE A 11 -5.30 -12.57 -8.25
N LYS A 12 -5.81 -12.92 -9.42
CA LYS A 12 -6.91 -13.88 -9.54
C LYS A 12 -6.47 -15.32 -9.22
N ASN A 13 -5.29 -15.73 -9.71
CA ASN A 13 -4.93 -17.13 -9.77
C ASN A 13 -3.77 -17.54 -8.85
N HIS A 14 -2.89 -16.61 -8.47
CA HIS A 14 -1.66 -16.91 -7.74
C HIS A 14 -1.60 -16.30 -6.35
N TRP A 15 -2.08 -15.05 -6.18
CA TRP A 15 -2.07 -14.42 -4.88
C TRP A 15 -3.07 -15.05 -3.91
N ARG A 16 -2.63 -15.29 -2.68
CA ARG A 16 -3.48 -15.76 -1.59
C ARG A 16 -3.19 -14.93 -0.34
N SER A 17 -4.25 -14.57 0.38
CA SER A 17 -4.09 -13.93 1.67
C SER A 17 -3.71 -14.98 2.71
N ASN A 18 -2.57 -14.77 3.34
CA ASN A 18 -2.06 -15.65 4.42
C ASN A 18 -2.40 -15.11 5.81
N ILE A 19 -3.36 -14.20 5.91
CA ILE A 19 -3.72 -13.53 7.18
C ILE A 19 -4.17 -14.52 8.28
N HIS A 20 -4.65 -15.69 7.88
CA HIS A 20 -5.02 -16.77 8.81
C HIS A 20 -3.80 -17.47 9.42
N LEU A 21 -2.62 -17.33 8.83
CA LEU A 21 -1.38 -17.95 9.29
C LEU A 21 -0.53 -17.02 10.15
N PHE A 22 -0.68 -15.70 9.98
CA PHE A 22 0.10 -14.72 10.73
C PHE A 22 -0.64 -13.39 10.88
N LYS A 23 -0.21 -12.60 11.86
CA LYS A 23 -0.78 -11.28 12.13
C LYS A 23 -0.63 -10.37 10.91
N HIS A 24 -1.71 -9.67 10.54
CA HIS A 24 -1.67 -8.69 9.47
C HIS A 24 -0.66 -7.59 9.77
N SER A 25 0.30 -7.37 8.87
CA SER A 25 1.43 -6.46 9.07
C SER A 25 1.02 -4.99 9.31
N GLY A 26 -0.16 -4.58 8.85
CA GLY A 26 -0.71 -3.25 9.12
C GLY A 26 -1.59 -3.14 10.36
N ALA A 27 -1.72 -4.21 11.19
CA ALA A 27 -2.69 -4.21 12.29
C ALA A 27 -2.46 -3.07 13.30
N ASN A 28 -1.21 -2.67 13.52
CA ASN A 28 -0.86 -1.57 14.43
C ASN A 28 -1.36 -0.22 13.94
N LEU A 29 -1.54 -0.04 12.62
CA LEU A 29 -2.03 1.20 12.02
C LEU A 29 -3.47 1.51 12.43
N VAL A 30 -4.27 0.51 12.81
CA VAL A 30 -5.65 0.73 13.28
C VAL A 30 -5.67 1.73 14.44
N LYS A 31 -4.84 1.51 15.46
CA LYS A 31 -4.76 2.42 16.62
C LYS A 31 -4.20 3.80 16.21
N VAL A 32 -3.16 3.82 15.41
CA VAL A 32 -2.52 5.05 14.94
C VAL A 32 -3.51 5.93 14.17
N ILE A 33 -4.21 5.33 13.21
CA ILE A 33 -5.17 6.05 12.37
C ILE A 33 -6.40 6.51 13.18
N ASN A 34 -6.93 5.65 14.05
CA ASN A 34 -8.08 6.01 14.89
C ASN A 34 -7.79 7.18 15.83
N ASN A 35 -6.56 7.30 16.34
CA ASN A 35 -6.14 8.43 17.15
C ASN A 35 -6.15 9.77 16.38
N LEU A 36 -6.02 9.75 15.05
CA LEU A 36 -6.12 10.94 14.20
C LEU A 36 -7.57 11.42 14.03
N LYS A 37 -8.56 10.60 14.36
CA LYS A 37 -10.00 10.86 14.18
C LYS A 37 -10.34 11.31 12.75
N PRO A 38 -9.92 10.57 11.70
CA PRO A 38 -10.11 10.99 10.33
C PRO A 38 -11.59 11.02 9.96
N LYS A 39 -11.98 12.01 9.14
CA LYS A 39 -13.35 12.11 8.61
C LYS A 39 -13.55 11.20 7.40
N PHE A 40 -12.49 10.89 6.66
CA PHE A 40 -12.54 9.99 5.53
C PHE A 40 -11.19 9.29 5.31
N VAL A 41 -11.24 7.95 5.14
CA VAL A 41 -10.07 7.09 4.93
C VAL A 41 -10.27 6.28 3.66
N ILE A 42 -9.22 6.20 2.83
CA ILE A 42 -9.19 5.34 1.64
C ILE A 42 -8.21 4.19 1.90
N ASP A 43 -8.62 2.94 1.68
CA ASP A 43 -7.74 1.77 1.63
C ASP A 43 -7.52 1.38 0.17
N ALA A 44 -6.36 1.75 -0.36
CA ALA A 44 -6.00 1.60 -1.76
C ALA A 44 -5.42 0.21 -2.04
N GLY A 45 -6.13 -0.62 -2.82
CA GLY A 45 -5.79 -2.02 -3.02
C GLY A 45 -6.02 -2.83 -1.75
N CYS A 46 -7.22 -2.72 -1.20
CA CYS A 46 -7.59 -3.25 0.11
C CYS A 46 -7.66 -4.78 0.20
N ALA A 47 -7.58 -5.50 -0.92
CA ALA A 47 -7.67 -6.96 -1.01
C ALA A 47 -8.84 -7.54 -0.20
N ILE A 48 -8.56 -8.19 0.92
CA ILE A 48 -9.58 -8.77 1.82
C ILE A 48 -10.31 -7.73 2.67
N ASN A 49 -10.03 -6.45 2.49
CA ASN A 49 -10.61 -5.31 3.20
C ASN A 49 -10.44 -5.42 4.73
N PHE A 50 -9.23 -5.70 5.16
CA PHE A 50 -8.88 -5.99 6.55
C PHE A 50 -9.27 -4.87 7.53
N PHE A 51 -9.16 -3.62 7.10
CA PHE A 51 -9.39 -2.44 7.95
C PHE A 51 -10.87 -2.06 8.05
N LYS A 52 -11.73 -2.62 7.20
CA LYS A 52 -13.18 -2.36 7.21
C LYS A 52 -13.78 -2.73 8.58
N GLY A 53 -14.57 -1.81 9.14
CA GLY A 53 -15.16 -1.97 10.46
C GLY A 53 -14.20 -1.75 11.66
N LYS A 54 -12.88 -1.65 11.42
CA LYS A 54 -11.87 -1.34 12.45
C LYS A 54 -11.43 0.12 12.42
N ILE A 55 -11.50 0.75 11.25
CA ILE A 55 -11.24 2.17 11.04
C ILE A 55 -12.55 2.82 10.58
N PRO A 56 -13.07 3.81 11.32
CA PRO A 56 -14.28 4.53 10.92
C PRO A 56 -14.12 5.25 9.59
N ASN A 57 -15.22 5.40 8.86
CA ASN A 57 -15.27 6.16 7.61
C ASN A 57 -14.30 5.67 6.52
N LEU A 58 -13.94 4.38 6.55
CA LEU A 58 -13.06 3.76 5.59
C LEU A 58 -13.84 3.24 4.38
N VAL A 59 -13.32 3.55 3.19
CA VAL A 59 -13.74 2.96 1.92
C VAL A 59 -12.52 2.29 1.29
N GLY A 60 -12.63 0.97 1.08
CA GLY A 60 -11.60 0.17 0.41
C GLY A 60 -11.92 -0.05 -1.06
N TYR A 61 -10.94 0.08 -1.95
CA TYR A 61 -11.07 -0.33 -3.33
C TYR A 61 -10.01 -1.33 -3.74
N ASP A 62 -10.38 -2.22 -4.68
CA ASP A 62 -9.49 -3.24 -5.21
C ASP A 62 -9.98 -3.69 -6.60
N PRO A 63 -9.10 -3.92 -7.59
CA PRO A 63 -9.53 -4.33 -8.93
C PRO A 63 -10.02 -5.79 -9.00
N VAL A 64 -9.69 -6.62 -8.02
CA VAL A 64 -9.88 -8.09 -8.11
C VAL A 64 -10.74 -8.66 -7.00
N PHE A 65 -10.62 -8.12 -5.76
CA PHE A 65 -11.23 -8.74 -4.60
C PHE A 65 -12.65 -8.22 -4.32
N LYS A 66 -13.62 -9.13 -4.35
CA LYS A 66 -15.06 -8.83 -4.13
C LYS A 66 -15.40 -8.31 -2.72
N LYS A 67 -14.45 -8.35 -1.78
CA LYS A 67 -14.62 -7.77 -0.43
C LYS A 67 -14.37 -6.27 -0.39
N ALA A 68 -13.84 -5.68 -1.47
CA ALA A 68 -13.71 -4.25 -1.60
C ALA A 68 -15.09 -3.57 -1.64
N ASP A 69 -15.17 -2.34 -1.13
CA ASP A 69 -16.37 -1.51 -1.26
C ASP A 69 -16.57 -1.05 -2.71
N ILE A 70 -15.46 -0.85 -3.43
CA ILE A 70 -15.47 -0.43 -4.84
C ILE A 70 -14.52 -1.35 -5.63
N MET A 71 -15.04 -1.97 -6.68
CA MET A 71 -14.28 -2.83 -7.59
C MET A 71 -13.69 -1.98 -8.73
N CYS A 72 -12.46 -1.49 -8.56
CA CYS A 72 -11.77 -0.70 -9.59
C CYS A 72 -10.25 -0.68 -9.38
N GLY A 73 -9.51 -0.31 -10.43
CA GLY A 73 -8.08 0.00 -10.36
C GLY A 73 -7.81 1.41 -9.80
N HIS A 74 -6.53 1.72 -9.56
CA HIS A 74 -6.13 3.03 -9.04
C HIS A 74 -6.60 4.21 -9.90
N PHE A 75 -6.52 4.06 -11.22
CA PHE A 75 -6.82 5.16 -12.15
C PHE A 75 -8.32 5.39 -12.33
N ASP A 76 -9.15 4.35 -12.09
CA ASP A 76 -10.61 4.37 -12.25
C ASP A 76 -11.36 4.66 -10.95
N ALA A 77 -10.63 4.75 -9.83
CA ALA A 77 -11.24 4.99 -8.52
C ALA A 77 -11.94 6.37 -8.47
N PRO A 78 -13.23 6.42 -8.08
CA PRO A 78 -14.10 7.60 -8.27
C PRO A 78 -13.98 8.61 -7.13
N PHE A 79 -12.79 8.75 -6.51
CA PHE A 79 -12.61 9.69 -5.42
C PHE A 79 -12.37 11.12 -5.95
N LYS A 80 -12.98 12.08 -5.27
CA LYS A 80 -12.77 13.50 -5.55
C LYS A 80 -11.38 13.95 -5.10
N PRO A 81 -10.78 14.95 -5.74
CA PRO A 81 -9.55 15.56 -5.23
C PRO A 81 -9.70 15.99 -3.77
N GLU A 82 -8.65 15.85 -3.01
CA GLU A 82 -8.53 16.32 -1.62
C GLU A 82 -9.68 15.90 -0.70
N CYS A 83 -10.22 14.70 -0.89
CA CYS A 83 -11.33 14.20 -0.06
C CYS A 83 -10.85 13.45 1.19
N ALA A 84 -9.67 12.80 1.16
CA ALA A 84 -9.22 11.91 2.22
C ALA A 84 -8.29 12.60 3.23
N ASP A 85 -8.53 12.33 4.52
CA ASP A 85 -7.62 12.71 5.59
C ASP A 85 -6.46 11.73 5.72
N VAL A 86 -6.74 10.46 5.41
CA VAL A 86 -5.78 9.35 5.46
C VAL A 86 -5.98 8.44 4.24
N ILE A 87 -4.86 7.98 3.67
CA ILE A 87 -4.85 6.90 2.67
C ILE A 87 -3.92 5.79 3.16
N ILE A 88 -4.35 4.54 3.00
CA ILE A 88 -3.58 3.33 3.29
C ILE A 88 -3.26 2.66 1.95
N ALA A 89 -2.00 2.33 1.68
CA ALA A 89 -1.54 1.68 0.46
C ALA A 89 -0.49 0.60 0.80
N LEU A 90 -0.92 -0.46 1.51
CA LEU A 90 -0.02 -1.50 2.01
C LEU A 90 0.23 -2.60 0.97
N GLY A 91 1.08 -2.29 0.00
CA GLY A 91 1.48 -3.22 -1.06
C GLY A 91 0.78 -3.02 -2.40
N SER A 92 -0.10 -2.06 -2.52
CA SER A 92 -0.78 -1.74 -3.79
C SER A 92 0.07 -0.87 -4.74
N VAL A 93 1.08 -0.17 -4.23
CA VAL A 93 2.00 0.69 -4.99
C VAL A 93 3.39 0.02 -5.06
N ASN A 94 3.44 -1.24 -5.46
CA ASN A 94 4.66 -2.05 -5.48
C ASN A 94 4.95 -2.63 -6.88
N TRP A 95 4.37 -2.09 -7.93
CA TRP A 95 4.36 -2.69 -9.25
C TRP A 95 4.99 -1.80 -10.29
N GLY A 96 5.67 -2.42 -11.27
CA GLY A 96 6.25 -1.73 -12.39
C GLY A 96 7.61 -1.12 -12.10
N ASP A 97 7.95 -0.08 -12.85
CA ASP A 97 9.15 0.72 -12.71
C ASP A 97 8.90 2.00 -11.87
N SER A 98 9.90 2.88 -11.83
CA SER A 98 9.82 4.14 -11.10
C SER A 98 8.73 5.08 -11.63
N ASP A 99 8.50 5.07 -12.94
CA ASP A 99 7.49 5.93 -13.56
C ASP A 99 6.08 5.41 -13.27
N ASP A 100 5.89 4.09 -13.30
CA ASP A 100 4.64 3.47 -12.92
C ASP A 100 4.27 3.80 -11.46
N VAL A 101 5.24 3.70 -10.55
CA VAL A 101 5.05 4.07 -9.13
C VAL A 101 4.76 5.57 -8.99
N ALA A 102 5.46 6.43 -9.73
CA ALA A 102 5.22 7.87 -9.73
C ALA A 102 3.77 8.19 -10.14
N HIS A 103 3.28 7.60 -11.22
CA HIS A 103 1.91 7.80 -11.69
C HIS A 103 0.86 7.36 -10.65
N MET A 104 1.06 6.19 -10.02
CA MET A 104 0.18 5.74 -8.93
C MET A 104 0.20 6.70 -7.75
N LEU A 105 1.38 7.18 -7.33
CA LEU A 105 1.50 8.12 -6.23
C LEU A 105 0.90 9.49 -6.54
N ILE A 106 1.03 10.00 -7.76
CA ILE A 106 0.36 11.24 -8.20
C ILE A 106 -1.14 11.09 -8.05
N LYS A 107 -1.71 9.98 -8.51
CA LYS A 107 -3.14 9.71 -8.39
C LYS A 107 -3.59 9.65 -6.93
N ILE A 108 -2.88 8.89 -6.10
CA ILE A 108 -3.17 8.76 -4.66
C ILE A 108 -3.04 10.12 -3.95
N LYS A 109 -1.96 10.88 -4.24
CA LYS A 109 -1.75 12.21 -3.68
C LYS A 109 -2.91 13.16 -4.04
N SER A 110 -3.48 13.05 -5.24
CA SER A 110 -4.59 13.91 -5.66
C SER A 110 -5.82 13.80 -4.75
N TRP A 111 -6.06 12.64 -4.16
CA TRP A 111 -7.18 12.42 -3.23
C TRP A 111 -6.88 12.84 -1.79
N LEU A 112 -5.59 12.95 -1.43
CA LEU A 112 -5.17 13.27 -0.08
C LEU A 112 -5.27 14.77 0.16
N LYS A 113 -5.91 15.20 1.26
CA LYS A 113 -5.95 16.61 1.67
C LYS A 113 -4.54 17.14 1.98
N PRO A 114 -4.30 18.45 1.83
CA PRO A 114 -3.14 19.09 2.46
C PRO A 114 -3.08 18.75 3.95
N GLY A 115 -1.92 18.32 4.43
CA GLY A 115 -1.73 17.86 5.81
C GLY A 115 -2.19 16.41 6.08
N GLY A 116 -2.85 15.77 5.12
CA GLY A 116 -3.27 14.36 5.20
C GLY A 116 -2.08 13.39 5.17
N ARG A 117 -2.33 12.14 5.58
CA ARG A 117 -1.29 11.10 5.72
C ARG A 117 -1.51 9.93 4.77
N LEU A 118 -0.42 9.48 4.16
CA LEU A 118 -0.36 8.29 3.33
C LEU A 118 0.52 7.24 4.02
N TYR A 119 -0.10 6.13 4.43
CA TYR A 119 0.60 4.98 5.02
C TYR A 119 0.92 3.97 3.94
N MET A 120 2.18 3.61 3.80
CA MET A 120 2.67 2.70 2.77
C MET A 120 3.46 1.55 3.36
N ARG A 121 3.57 0.48 2.58
CA ARG A 121 4.44 -0.66 2.88
C ARG A 121 5.06 -1.17 1.58
N GLY A 122 6.35 -1.48 1.64
CA GLY A 122 7.10 -2.06 0.54
C GLY A 122 8.23 -2.96 1.00
N ALA A 123 8.73 -3.80 0.13
CA ALA A 123 9.85 -4.69 0.39
C ALA A 123 11.12 -4.20 -0.31
N PRO A 124 12.31 -4.34 0.32
CA PRO A 124 13.58 -3.88 -0.24
C PRO A 124 14.18 -4.83 -1.28
N GLY A 125 13.59 -6.00 -1.49
CA GLY A 125 14.14 -7.01 -2.37
C GLY A 125 13.48 -7.08 -3.73
N GLY A 126 14.28 -7.33 -4.79
CA GLY A 126 13.83 -7.56 -6.15
C GLY A 126 13.27 -8.94 -6.34
N TYR A 127 11.99 -9.02 -6.58
CA TYR A 127 11.38 -10.24 -7.06
C TYR A 127 10.88 -10.01 -8.49
N LYS A 128 11.59 -10.59 -9.47
CA LYS A 128 10.95 -10.86 -10.75
C LYS A 128 10.09 -12.08 -10.52
N SER A 129 8.80 -11.89 -10.49
CA SER A 129 7.88 -13.00 -10.48
C SER A 129 8.10 -13.82 -11.75
N ASP A 130 8.20 -15.14 -11.64
CA ASP A 130 8.16 -16.10 -12.72
C ASP A 130 6.86 -15.98 -13.56
N LYS A 131 5.90 -15.18 -13.10
CA LYS A 131 4.61 -14.86 -13.73
C LYS A 131 4.62 -13.53 -14.50
N GLY A 132 5.81 -12.96 -14.77
CA GLY A 132 5.96 -11.75 -15.58
C GLY A 132 5.66 -10.44 -14.85
N LEU A 133 5.37 -10.46 -13.55
CA LEU A 133 5.18 -9.24 -12.77
C LEU A 133 6.52 -8.64 -12.36
N GLN A 134 6.67 -7.35 -12.62
CA GLN A 134 7.77 -6.57 -12.10
C GLN A 134 7.36 -5.94 -10.76
N TRP A 135 8.09 -6.31 -9.69
CA TRP A 135 7.94 -5.68 -8.39
C TRP A 135 8.85 -4.46 -8.30
N PHE A 136 8.31 -3.38 -7.80
CA PHE A 136 9.10 -2.20 -7.44
C PHE A 136 9.80 -2.42 -6.10
N LEU A 137 11.08 -2.05 -6.05
CA LEU A 137 11.93 -2.23 -4.87
C LEU A 137 11.89 -0.98 -4.01
N TRP A 138 11.34 -1.10 -2.82
CA TRP A 138 11.33 -0.03 -1.85
C TRP A 138 12.51 -0.16 -0.88
N GLY A 139 13.47 0.75 -0.99
CA GLY A 139 14.51 0.98 0.00
C GLY A 139 14.43 2.40 0.54
N MET A 140 15.28 2.74 1.50
CA MET A 140 15.33 4.09 2.06
C MET A 140 15.62 5.18 1.00
N LYS A 141 16.38 4.82 -0.04
CA LYS A 141 16.67 5.72 -1.17
C LYS A 141 15.40 6.08 -1.94
N GLU A 142 14.60 5.09 -2.28
CA GLU A 142 13.35 5.22 -3.02
C GLU A 142 12.29 5.95 -2.18
N ILE A 143 12.16 5.60 -0.90
CA ILE A 143 11.25 6.27 0.04
C ILE A 143 11.56 7.77 0.11
N ASN A 144 12.83 8.15 0.30
CA ASN A 144 13.24 9.55 0.33
C ASN A 144 13.12 10.24 -1.04
N TYR A 145 13.38 9.53 -2.13
CA TYR A 145 13.22 10.06 -3.49
C TYR A 145 11.76 10.45 -3.75
N PHE A 146 10.82 9.53 -3.49
CA PHE A 146 9.39 9.79 -3.72
C PHE A 146 8.81 10.80 -2.72
N ALA A 147 9.32 10.89 -1.50
CA ALA A 147 8.94 11.97 -0.58
C ALA A 147 9.21 13.33 -1.22
N ARG A 148 10.42 13.54 -1.78
CA ARG A 148 10.79 14.80 -2.44
C ARG A 148 10.01 15.02 -3.73
N LEU A 149 9.94 14.00 -4.61
CA LEU A 149 9.25 14.10 -5.91
C LEU A 149 7.77 14.46 -5.74
N MET A 150 7.12 13.91 -4.73
CA MET A 150 5.70 14.11 -4.45
C MET A 150 5.42 15.26 -3.48
N ASP A 151 6.44 15.98 -3.05
CA ASP A 151 6.29 17.05 -2.06
C ASP A 151 5.59 16.58 -0.78
N PHE A 152 6.07 15.46 -0.26
CA PHE A 152 5.69 14.92 1.03
C PHE A 152 6.77 15.18 2.09
N ASP A 153 6.36 15.29 3.33
CA ASP A 153 7.23 15.09 4.49
C ASP A 153 7.21 13.60 4.87
N LEU A 154 8.38 13.00 5.04
CA LEU A 154 8.50 11.65 5.61
C LEU A 154 8.41 11.76 7.14
N GLU A 155 7.26 11.37 7.74
CA GLU A 155 7.07 11.49 9.19
C GLU A 155 7.84 10.39 9.97
N TRP A 156 7.81 9.16 9.46
CA TRP A 156 8.52 8.03 10.07
C TRP A 156 8.68 6.87 9.08
N VAL A 157 9.64 6.01 9.37
CA VAL A 157 9.85 4.70 8.72
C VAL A 157 10.09 3.66 9.80
N GLU A 158 9.44 2.53 9.71
CA GLU A 158 9.67 1.35 10.54
C GLU A 158 10.08 0.16 9.68
N ILE A 159 10.90 -0.71 10.26
CA ILE A 159 11.28 -1.98 9.63
C ILE A 159 10.49 -3.08 10.33
N GLU A 160 9.60 -3.73 9.58
CA GLU A 160 8.93 -4.94 10.04
C GLU A 160 9.79 -6.15 9.68
N HIS A 161 10.21 -6.90 10.68
CA HIS A 161 10.90 -8.17 10.47
C HIS A 161 9.87 -9.29 10.24
N ASN A 162 9.96 -9.94 9.09
CA ASN A 162 9.21 -11.17 8.82
C ASN A 162 9.98 -12.34 9.45
N THR A 163 9.54 -12.80 10.60
CA THR A 163 10.18 -13.89 11.32
C THR A 163 9.59 -15.27 11.03
N THR A 164 8.42 -15.30 10.37
CA THR A 164 7.70 -16.57 10.12
C THR A 164 7.28 -16.69 8.66
N GLY A 165 7.47 -17.89 8.11
CA GLY A 165 6.93 -18.29 6.81
C GLY A 165 5.41 -18.49 6.84
N SER A 166 4.83 -18.75 5.68
CA SER A 166 3.40 -19.05 5.52
C SER A 166 2.94 -20.33 6.24
N ASP A 167 3.87 -21.19 6.58
CA ASP A 167 3.70 -22.44 7.32
C ASP A 167 4.00 -22.33 8.82
N GLY A 168 4.29 -21.12 9.31
CA GLY A 168 4.72 -20.87 10.69
C GLY A 168 6.21 -21.16 10.94
N GLY A 169 6.93 -21.66 9.95
CA GLY A 169 8.37 -21.88 9.99
C GLY A 169 9.18 -20.61 9.74
N THR A 170 10.50 -20.72 9.93
CA THR A 170 11.45 -19.65 9.57
C THR A 170 11.44 -19.46 8.05
N LEU A 171 11.29 -18.23 7.58
CA LEU A 171 11.40 -17.93 6.16
C LEU A 171 12.78 -18.32 5.64
N PRO A 172 12.88 -19.04 4.51
CA PRO A 172 14.17 -19.24 3.85
C PRO A 172 14.83 -17.88 3.54
N ASP A 173 16.15 -17.81 3.59
CA ASP A 173 16.94 -16.57 3.34
C ASP A 173 16.64 -15.88 2.00
N ARG A 174 16.05 -16.60 1.05
CA ARG A 174 15.57 -16.08 -0.23
C ARG A 174 14.31 -15.23 -0.14
N PHE A 175 13.56 -15.29 0.97
CA PHE A 175 12.43 -14.42 1.23
C PHE A 175 12.90 -13.24 2.06
N TRP A 176 12.49 -12.03 1.71
CA TRP A 176 12.92 -10.80 2.36
C TRP A 176 12.66 -10.85 3.87
N PRO A 177 13.71 -10.74 4.68
CA PRO A 177 13.58 -10.83 6.13
C PRO A 177 12.87 -9.62 6.72
N HIS A 178 12.69 -8.55 5.95
CA HIS A 178 12.07 -7.32 6.45
C HIS A 178 11.27 -6.60 5.37
N ARG A 179 10.38 -5.72 5.81
CA ARG A 179 9.62 -4.79 4.98
C ARG A 179 9.73 -3.41 5.60
N TYR A 180 9.66 -2.39 4.77
CA TYR A 180 9.48 -1.02 5.23
C TYR A 180 8.00 -0.73 5.35
N VAL A 181 7.61 -0.08 6.47
CA VAL A 181 6.32 0.58 6.65
C VAL A 181 6.62 2.03 6.97
N TRP A 182 5.97 2.96 6.28
CA TRP A 182 6.26 4.37 6.47
C TRP A 182 5.03 5.24 6.32
N CYS A 183 5.14 6.48 6.81
CA CYS A 183 4.12 7.50 6.69
C CYS A 183 4.67 8.71 5.96
N TYR A 184 4.01 9.08 4.87
CA TYR A 184 4.15 10.38 4.23
C TYR A 184 3.04 11.31 4.71
N LYS A 185 3.39 12.58 4.93
CA LYS A 185 2.43 13.66 5.17
C LYS A 185 2.46 14.63 4.00
N ARG A 186 1.31 14.88 3.39
CA ARG A 186 1.21 15.88 2.33
C ARG A 186 1.45 17.27 2.94
N LYS A 187 2.38 18.03 2.37
CA LYS A 187 2.66 19.38 2.85
C LYS A 187 1.44 20.28 2.73
N LEU A 188 1.34 21.23 3.66
CA LEU A 188 0.35 22.29 3.56
C LEU A 188 0.74 23.22 2.40
N ILE A 189 -0.23 23.61 1.60
CA ILE A 189 -0.06 24.66 0.59
C ILE A 189 0.09 25.97 1.38
N LYS A 190 1.26 26.59 1.24
CA LYS A 190 1.50 27.92 1.82
C LYS A 190 0.82 28.99 0.99
#